data_cf587e9a7b75fda469dbd108e1d06ddd
#
_entry.id   cf587e9a7b75fda469dbd108e1d06ddd
#
_cell.length_a   1.000
_cell.length_b   1.000
_cell.length_c   1.000
_cell.angle_alpha   90.00
_cell.angle_beta   90.00
_cell.angle_gamma   90.00
#
_symmetry.space_group_name_H-M   'P 1'
#
loop_
_entity.id
_entity.type
_entity.pdbx_description
1 polymer ?
#
loop_
_entity_poly.entity_id
_entity_poly.type
_entity_poly.pdbx_seq_one_letter_code
_entity_poly.pdbx_strand_id
1 'polypeptide(L)'
;GFATIPAYLADMFGTMHVGGIHGRLLTAWSTAGVIGPVAIAQLRQLSVDNSLDNLMKKIDPSVFLEKFGASVEKVDELVDAKTVTISKLMEIAPVGTLDPTPSLYNTTMYAMAGLLIVAFFSNLLMKPVSSKHHVQNTHPGTLK
;
A
#
# COMPACT_ATOMS: atom_id res chain seq x y z
N GLY A 1 -9.01 15.45 10.08
CA GLY A 1 -7.68 15.01 10.48
C GLY A 1 -6.55 16.00 10.19
N PHE A 2 -6.36 16.44 8.92
CA PHE A 2 -5.18 17.23 8.57
C PHE A 2 -5.13 18.62 9.27
N ALA A 3 -6.27 19.27 9.39
CA ALA A 3 -6.37 20.58 10.03
C ALA A 3 -6.21 20.53 11.56
N THR A 4 -6.40 19.38 12.19
CA THR A 4 -6.31 19.22 13.65
C THR A 4 -4.89 19.00 14.14
N ILE A 5 -3.98 18.53 13.27
CA ILE A 5 -2.58 18.21 13.64
C ILE A 5 -1.82 19.45 14.11
N PRO A 6 -1.82 20.59 13.40
CA PRO A 6 -1.13 21.80 13.86
C PRO A 6 -1.66 22.32 15.19
N ALA A 7 -2.97 22.27 15.41
CA ALA A 7 -3.60 22.69 16.67
C ALA A 7 -3.13 21.79 17.83
N TYR A 8 -3.18 20.48 17.65
CA TYR A 8 -2.72 19.51 18.64
C TYR A 8 -1.23 19.69 18.98
N LEU A 9 -0.39 19.95 17.96
CA LEU A 9 1.03 20.23 18.16
C LEU A 9 1.26 21.55 18.90
N ALA A 10 0.44 22.57 18.63
CA ALA A 10 0.51 23.86 19.32
C ALA A 10 0.19 23.70 20.81
N ASP A 11 -0.83 22.88 21.12
CA ASP A 11 -1.23 22.61 22.51
C ASP A 11 -0.18 21.80 23.27
N MET A 12 0.52 20.88 22.60
CA MET A 12 1.55 20.04 23.23
C MET A 12 2.91 20.72 23.39
N PHE A 13 3.36 21.43 22.36
CA PHE A 13 4.75 21.91 22.25
C PHE A 13 4.87 23.43 22.19
N GLY A 14 3.75 24.15 22.29
CA GLY A 14 3.69 25.61 22.14
C GLY A 14 3.79 26.05 20.68
N THR A 15 3.26 27.23 20.39
CA THR A 15 3.17 27.80 19.03
C THR A 15 4.53 28.03 18.36
N MET A 16 5.59 28.25 19.15
CA MET A 16 6.93 28.56 18.64
C MET A 16 7.56 27.38 17.89
N HIS A 17 7.26 26.14 18.26
CA HIS A 17 7.88 24.95 17.70
C HIS A 17 7.00 24.18 16.69
N VAL A 18 5.74 24.57 16.55
CA VAL A 18 4.74 23.89 15.69
C VAL A 18 5.23 23.74 14.26
N GLY A 19 5.77 24.80 13.66
CA GLY A 19 6.23 24.77 12.27
C GLY A 19 7.32 23.74 12.01
N GLY A 20 8.33 23.68 12.90
CA GLY A 20 9.43 22.72 12.76
C GLY A 20 8.99 21.27 12.96
N ILE A 21 8.11 21.01 13.93
CA ILE A 21 7.59 19.66 14.21
C ILE A 21 6.64 19.22 13.09
N HIS A 22 5.75 20.11 12.67
CA HIS A 22 4.81 19.83 11.57
C HIS A 22 5.54 19.56 10.25
N GLY A 23 6.60 20.32 9.95
CA GLY A 23 7.45 20.09 8.78
C GLY A 23 8.04 18.67 8.76
N ARG A 24 8.52 18.17 9.91
CA ARG A 24 9.01 16.79 10.03
C ARG A 24 7.92 15.74 9.87
N LEU A 25 6.71 16.00 10.34
CA LEU A 25 5.57 15.11 10.09
C LEU A 25 5.20 15.05 8.61
N LEU A 26 5.31 16.15 7.89
CA LEU A 26 5.08 16.20 6.45
C LEU A 26 6.08 15.36 5.65
N THR A 27 7.33 15.20 6.13
CA THR A 27 8.28 14.29 5.47
C THR A 27 7.83 12.83 5.54
N ALA A 28 7.23 12.40 6.64
CA ALA A 28 6.66 11.07 6.76
C ALA A 28 5.52 10.86 5.74
N TRP A 29 4.67 11.87 5.54
CA TRP A 29 3.61 11.81 4.54
C TRP A 29 4.16 11.76 3.11
N SER A 30 5.13 12.61 2.78
CA SER A 30 5.78 12.59 1.47
C SER A 30 6.44 11.24 1.18
N THR A 31 7.09 10.64 2.18
CA THR A 31 7.69 9.32 2.07
C THR A 31 6.63 8.24 1.79
N ALA A 32 5.50 8.27 2.51
CA ALA A 32 4.39 7.36 2.27
C ALA A 32 3.79 7.53 0.87
N GLY A 33 3.73 8.78 0.35
CA GLY A 33 3.26 9.08 -0.99
C GLY A 33 4.13 8.50 -2.10
N VAL A 34 5.43 8.31 -1.86
CA VAL A 34 6.36 7.68 -2.80
C VAL A 34 6.37 6.15 -2.63
N ILE A 35 6.53 5.69 -1.38
CA ILE A 35 6.65 4.25 -1.09
C ILE A 35 5.34 3.51 -1.33
N GLY A 36 4.19 4.13 -1.01
CA GLY A 36 2.88 3.50 -1.11
C GLY A 36 2.57 2.92 -2.50
N PRO A 37 2.56 3.73 -3.55
CA PRO A 37 2.32 3.26 -4.91
C PRO A 37 3.31 2.17 -5.36
N VAL A 38 4.60 2.30 -5.02
CA VAL A 38 5.62 1.31 -5.36
C VAL A 38 5.35 -0.01 -4.64
N ALA A 39 5.04 0.02 -3.35
CA ALA A 39 4.72 -1.19 -2.59
C ALA A 39 3.47 -1.90 -3.13
N ILE A 40 2.42 -1.14 -3.47
CA ILE A 40 1.19 -1.70 -4.06
C ILE A 40 1.49 -2.35 -5.42
N ALA A 41 2.29 -1.69 -6.26
CA ALA A 41 2.66 -2.23 -7.57
C ALA A 41 3.46 -3.54 -7.43
N GLN A 42 4.42 -3.59 -6.50
CA GLN A 42 5.20 -4.80 -6.22
C GLN A 42 4.36 -5.94 -5.65
N LEU A 43 3.47 -5.66 -4.68
CA LEU A 43 2.56 -6.68 -4.14
C LEU A 43 1.64 -7.25 -5.22
N ARG A 44 1.13 -6.39 -6.11
CA ARG A 44 0.34 -6.83 -7.25
C ARG A 44 1.16 -7.70 -8.20
N GLN A 45 2.39 -7.29 -8.52
CA GLN A 45 3.27 -8.07 -9.41
C GLN A 45 3.55 -9.45 -8.82
N LEU A 46 3.93 -9.55 -7.55
CA LEU A 46 4.10 -10.82 -6.86
C LEU A 46 2.85 -11.72 -6.93
N SER A 47 1.66 -11.14 -6.81
CA SER A 47 0.41 -11.89 -6.93
C SER A 47 0.17 -12.39 -8.36
N VAL A 48 0.54 -11.59 -9.37
CA VAL A 48 0.47 -11.98 -10.79
C VAL A 48 1.44 -13.12 -11.07
N ASP A 49 2.70 -12.98 -10.66
CA ASP A 49 3.76 -13.98 -10.89
C ASP A 49 3.38 -15.33 -10.24
N ASN A 50 2.96 -15.31 -8.97
CA ASN A 50 2.47 -16.50 -8.29
C ASN A 50 1.26 -17.16 -9.00
N SER A 51 0.39 -16.36 -9.58
CA SER A 51 -0.78 -16.85 -10.30
C SER A 51 -0.39 -17.47 -11.66
N LEU A 52 0.56 -16.85 -12.35
CA LEU A 52 1.14 -17.38 -13.60
C LEU A 52 1.84 -18.72 -13.33
N ASP A 53 2.69 -18.79 -12.31
CA ASP A 53 3.37 -20.02 -11.91
C ASP A 53 2.38 -21.15 -11.58
N ASN A 54 1.31 -20.85 -10.86
CA ASN A 54 0.29 -21.81 -10.50
C ASN A 54 -0.53 -22.28 -11.70
N LEU A 55 -0.79 -21.42 -12.67
CA LEU A 55 -1.44 -21.79 -13.94
C LEU A 55 -0.51 -22.63 -14.81
N MET A 56 0.75 -22.24 -14.94
CA MET A 56 1.75 -22.96 -15.71
C MET A 56 1.94 -24.40 -15.26
N LYS A 57 1.90 -24.65 -13.94
CA LYS A 57 1.97 -26.03 -13.38
C LYS A 57 0.79 -26.92 -13.76
N LYS A 58 -0.33 -26.35 -14.21
CA LYS A 58 -1.55 -27.06 -14.59
C LYS A 58 -1.68 -27.24 -16.09
N ILE A 59 -0.97 -26.46 -16.88
CA ILE A 59 -1.05 -26.47 -18.34
C ILE A 59 -0.05 -27.48 -18.89
N ASP A 60 -0.49 -28.26 -19.89
CA ASP A 60 0.37 -29.19 -20.60
C ASP A 60 1.39 -28.41 -21.44
N PRO A 61 2.72 -28.71 -21.32
CA PRO A 61 3.75 -28.05 -22.10
C PRO A 61 3.55 -28.11 -23.62
N SER A 62 2.93 -29.17 -24.12
CA SER A 62 2.62 -29.32 -25.54
C SER A 62 1.58 -28.34 -26.03
N VAL A 63 0.52 -28.11 -25.23
CA VAL A 63 -0.54 -27.13 -25.52
C VAL A 63 0.00 -25.70 -25.43
N PHE A 64 0.90 -25.46 -24.46
CA PHE A 64 1.56 -24.16 -24.34
C PHE A 64 2.43 -23.87 -25.58
N LEU A 65 3.22 -24.85 -26.04
CA LEU A 65 4.06 -24.71 -27.23
C LEU A 65 3.22 -24.44 -28.48
N GLU A 66 2.10 -25.14 -28.66
CA GLU A 66 1.19 -24.95 -29.78
C GLU A 66 0.57 -23.54 -29.79
N LYS A 67 0.18 -23.02 -28.62
CA LYS A 67 -0.49 -21.72 -28.49
C LYS A 67 0.47 -20.53 -28.62
N PHE A 68 1.65 -20.63 -28.02
CA PHE A 68 2.60 -19.51 -27.92
C PHE A 68 3.83 -19.63 -28.81
N GLY A 69 4.03 -20.80 -29.44
CA GLY A 69 5.17 -21.02 -30.33
C GLY A 69 6.53 -21.07 -29.64
N ALA A 70 6.55 -21.19 -28.31
CA ALA A 70 7.76 -21.19 -27.52
C ALA A 70 7.66 -22.20 -26.36
N SER A 71 8.84 -22.67 -25.92
CA SER A 71 8.93 -23.60 -24.77
C SER A 71 8.53 -22.90 -23.47
N VAL A 72 8.02 -23.68 -22.51
CA VAL A 72 7.69 -23.24 -21.14
C VAL A 72 8.90 -22.59 -20.44
N GLU A 73 10.13 -22.99 -20.79
CA GLU A 73 11.37 -22.41 -20.24
C GLU A 73 11.57 -20.92 -20.54
N LYS A 74 10.89 -20.41 -21.61
CA LYS A 74 10.93 -19.00 -22.01
C LYS A 74 9.72 -18.20 -21.49
N VAL A 75 8.99 -18.74 -20.55
CA VAL A 75 7.77 -18.11 -20.04
C VAL A 75 8.04 -16.70 -19.48
N ASP A 76 9.13 -16.50 -18.76
CA ASP A 76 9.48 -15.22 -18.15
C ASP A 76 9.68 -14.14 -19.23
N GLU A 77 10.41 -14.45 -20.31
CA GLU A 77 10.60 -13.55 -21.43
C GLU A 77 9.25 -13.19 -22.12
N LEU A 78 8.35 -14.16 -22.23
CA LEU A 78 7.04 -14.00 -22.85
C LEU A 78 6.07 -13.21 -21.95
N VAL A 79 6.21 -13.34 -20.63
CA VAL A 79 5.46 -12.54 -19.65
C VAL A 79 5.91 -11.10 -19.67
N ASP A 80 7.21 -10.84 -19.68
CA ASP A 80 7.80 -9.50 -19.78
C ASP A 80 7.41 -8.81 -21.09
N ALA A 81 7.39 -9.56 -22.19
CA ALA A 81 6.90 -9.10 -23.48
C ALA A 81 5.36 -8.95 -23.55
N LYS A 82 4.63 -9.26 -22.46
CA LYS A 82 3.15 -9.28 -22.38
C LYS A 82 2.49 -10.18 -23.44
N THR A 83 3.23 -11.12 -23.98
CA THR A 83 2.73 -12.13 -24.92
C THR A 83 1.94 -13.19 -24.17
N VAL A 84 2.42 -13.63 -23.00
CA VAL A 84 1.74 -14.50 -22.05
C VAL A 84 1.08 -13.66 -20.98
N THR A 85 -0.22 -13.89 -20.75
CA THR A 85 -1.02 -13.23 -19.72
C THR A 85 -1.92 -14.25 -19.05
N ILE A 86 -2.40 -13.96 -17.83
CA ILE A 86 -3.35 -14.82 -17.11
C ILE A 86 -4.55 -15.20 -18.00
N SER A 87 -5.14 -14.21 -18.69
CA SER A 87 -6.29 -14.45 -19.57
C SER A 87 -5.99 -15.42 -20.69
N LYS A 88 -4.84 -15.31 -21.34
CA LYS A 88 -4.42 -16.21 -22.41
C LYS A 88 -4.08 -17.62 -21.91
N LEU A 89 -3.51 -17.72 -20.69
CA LEU A 89 -3.28 -19.02 -20.06
C LEU A 89 -4.59 -19.69 -19.66
N MET A 90 -5.59 -18.93 -19.24
CA MET A 90 -6.91 -19.47 -18.92
C MET A 90 -7.62 -20.07 -20.14
N GLU A 91 -7.32 -19.60 -21.37
CA GLU A 91 -7.87 -20.18 -22.59
C GLU A 91 -7.41 -21.63 -22.84
N ILE A 92 -6.20 -21.97 -22.36
CA ILE A 92 -5.59 -23.30 -22.54
C ILE A 92 -5.51 -24.09 -21.23
N ALA A 93 -5.98 -23.52 -20.14
CA ALA A 93 -6.01 -24.19 -18.86
C ALA A 93 -7.06 -25.34 -18.85
N PRO A 94 -6.83 -26.42 -18.09
CA PRO A 94 -7.80 -27.52 -17.96
C PRO A 94 -9.17 -27.03 -17.47
N VAL A 95 -10.21 -27.68 -17.96
CA VAL A 95 -11.60 -27.39 -17.55
C VAL A 95 -11.75 -27.50 -16.03
N GLY A 96 -12.33 -26.48 -15.41
CA GLY A 96 -12.46 -26.38 -13.95
C GLY A 96 -11.32 -25.63 -13.26
N THR A 97 -10.33 -25.09 -13.99
CA THR A 97 -9.34 -24.20 -13.41
C THR A 97 -10.00 -22.88 -12.98
N LEU A 98 -9.83 -22.51 -11.71
CA LEU A 98 -10.33 -21.24 -11.20
C LEU A 98 -9.49 -20.07 -11.75
N ASP A 99 -10.19 -19.06 -12.25
CA ASP A 99 -9.54 -17.81 -12.69
C ASP A 99 -8.96 -17.06 -11.47
N PRO A 100 -7.64 -16.84 -11.41
CA PRO A 100 -7.01 -16.12 -10.30
C PRO A 100 -7.24 -14.61 -10.37
N THR A 101 -7.74 -14.06 -11.45
CA THR A 101 -7.90 -12.60 -11.67
C THR A 101 -8.65 -11.90 -10.53
N PRO A 102 -9.77 -12.41 -9.97
CA PRO A 102 -10.46 -11.77 -8.85
C PRO A 102 -9.63 -11.70 -7.56
N SER A 103 -8.68 -12.62 -7.40
CA SER A 103 -7.87 -12.74 -6.16
C SER A 103 -6.53 -12.01 -6.22
N LEU A 104 -6.14 -11.43 -7.36
CA LEU A 104 -4.85 -10.76 -7.55
C LEU A 104 -4.60 -9.61 -6.56
N TYR A 105 -5.65 -8.95 -6.11
CA TYR A 105 -5.56 -7.83 -5.17
C TYR A 105 -5.74 -8.23 -3.70
N ASN A 106 -6.07 -9.50 -3.41
CA ASN A 106 -6.35 -9.93 -2.03
C ASN A 106 -5.15 -9.69 -1.11
N THR A 107 -3.94 -10.05 -1.55
CA THR A 107 -2.70 -9.83 -0.77
C THR A 107 -2.50 -8.35 -0.46
N THR A 108 -2.71 -7.48 -1.44
CA THR A 108 -2.63 -6.02 -1.27
C THR A 108 -3.69 -5.52 -0.29
N MET A 109 -4.93 -5.99 -0.40
CA MET A 109 -6.03 -5.60 0.50
C MET A 109 -5.77 -6.04 1.94
N TYR A 110 -5.27 -7.26 2.15
CA TYR A 110 -4.90 -7.74 3.49
C TYR A 110 -3.72 -6.97 4.09
N ALA A 111 -2.71 -6.63 3.29
CA ALA A 111 -1.60 -5.79 3.73
C ALA A 111 -2.08 -4.39 4.15
N MET A 112 -2.95 -3.77 3.36
CA MET A 112 -3.56 -2.48 3.69
C MET A 112 -4.43 -2.57 4.95
N ALA A 113 -5.24 -3.61 5.09
CA ALA A 113 -6.04 -3.84 6.30
C ALA A 113 -5.16 -3.98 7.55
N GLY A 114 -4.05 -4.71 7.45
CA GLY A 114 -3.06 -4.83 8.53
C GLY A 114 -2.47 -3.47 8.94
N LEU A 115 -2.09 -2.64 7.97
CA LEU A 115 -1.60 -1.28 8.23
C LEU A 115 -2.65 -0.39 8.89
N LEU A 116 -3.92 -0.51 8.48
CA LEU A 116 -5.03 0.22 9.11
C LEU A 116 -5.26 -0.21 10.55
N ILE A 117 -5.12 -1.50 10.86
CA ILE A 117 -5.19 -2.02 12.22
C ILE A 117 -4.07 -1.41 13.09
N VAL A 118 -2.83 -1.37 12.59
CA VAL A 118 -1.71 -0.73 13.28
C VAL A 118 -1.98 0.76 13.51
N ALA A 119 -2.48 1.46 12.49
CA ALA A 119 -2.85 2.87 12.59
C ALA A 119 -3.97 3.10 13.61
N PHE A 120 -4.97 2.22 13.67
CA PHE A 120 -6.06 2.26 14.64
C PHE A 120 -5.54 2.14 16.07
N PHE A 121 -4.71 1.14 16.35
CA PHE A 121 -4.11 0.98 17.69
C PHE A 121 -3.19 2.14 18.05
N SER A 122 -2.42 2.65 17.12
CA SER A 122 -1.58 3.84 17.32
C SER A 122 -2.44 5.06 17.71
N ASN A 123 -3.60 5.21 17.08
CA ASN A 123 -4.54 6.30 17.40
C ASN A 123 -5.17 6.11 18.79
N LEU A 124 -5.51 4.88 19.18
CA LEU A 124 -6.04 4.58 20.51
C LEU A 124 -5.04 4.89 21.64
N LEU A 125 -3.75 4.78 21.38
CA LEU A 125 -2.68 5.10 22.32
C LEU A 125 -2.47 6.60 22.52
N MET A 126 -3.04 7.45 21.66
CA MET A 126 -2.96 8.91 21.80
C MET A 126 -3.76 9.36 23.03
N LYS A 127 -3.07 10.08 23.90
CA LYS A 127 -3.70 10.64 25.11
C LYS A 127 -4.11 12.10 24.85
N PRO A 128 -5.21 12.57 25.46
CA PRO A 128 -5.55 13.98 25.43
C PRO A 128 -4.44 14.82 26.06
N VAL A 129 -4.22 16.02 25.51
CA VAL A 129 -3.22 16.96 26.04
C VAL A 129 -3.62 17.36 27.47
N SER A 130 -2.68 17.24 28.39
CA SER A 130 -2.91 17.69 29.76
C SER A 130 -3.09 19.22 29.80
N SER A 131 -4.05 19.70 30.58
CA SER A 131 -4.31 21.14 30.78
C SER A 131 -3.09 21.93 31.25
N LYS A 132 -2.07 21.28 31.81
CA LYS A 132 -0.79 21.88 32.16
C LYS A 132 0.01 22.42 30.97
N HIS A 133 -0.24 21.89 29.78
CA HIS A 133 0.49 22.27 28.55
C HIS A 133 -0.32 23.23 27.67
N HIS A 134 -1.55 23.56 28.08
CA HIS A 134 -2.30 24.62 27.40
C HIS A 134 -1.62 25.96 27.64
N VAL A 135 -1.15 26.57 26.58
CA VAL A 135 -0.60 27.95 26.66
C VAL A 135 -1.75 28.88 27.01
N GLN A 136 -1.74 29.37 28.25
CA GLN A 136 -2.62 30.47 28.62
C GLN A 136 -2.17 31.67 27.80
N ASN A 137 -2.98 32.05 26.81
CA ASN A 137 -2.83 33.35 26.17
C ASN A 137 -3.11 34.45 27.21
N THR A 138 -2.12 34.79 27.98
CA THR A 138 -2.12 36.05 28.71
C THR A 138 -2.09 37.13 27.64
N HIS A 139 -3.26 37.65 27.30
CA HIS A 139 -3.36 38.90 26.53
C HIS A 139 -2.57 39.97 27.29
N PRO A 140 -1.50 40.54 26.72
CA PRO A 140 -0.86 41.74 27.31
C PRO A 140 -1.74 42.94 26.96
N GLY A 141 -2.85 43.12 27.63
CA GLY A 141 -3.82 44.13 27.22
C GLY A 141 -4.67 44.67 28.34
N THR A 142 -4.17 44.68 29.59
CA THR A 142 -4.79 45.49 30.67
C THR A 142 -3.72 46.03 31.59
N LEU A 143 -2.87 46.93 31.03
CA LEU A 143 -2.25 47.95 31.85
C LEU A 143 -3.06 49.23 31.63
N LYS A 144 -3.90 49.54 32.60
CA LYS A 144 -4.38 50.88 32.86
C LYS A 144 -3.25 51.70 33.47
#